data_8913e5bc9d3da79a2f1c7f0cb14d643c
#
_entry.id   8913e5bc9d3da79a2f1c7f0cb14d643c
#
_cell.length_a   1.000
_cell.length_b   1.000
_cell.length_c   1.000
_cell.angle_alpha   90.00
_cell.angle_beta   90.00
_cell.angle_gamma   90.00
#
_symmetry.space_group_name_H-M   'P 1'
#
loop_
_entity.id
_entity.type
_entity.pdbx_description
1 polymer ?
#
loop_
_entity_poly.entity_id
_entity_poly.type
_entity_poly.pdbx_seq_one_letter_code
_entity_poly.pdbx_strand_id
1 'polypeptide(L)'
;MITTLHIKNIGIIDDIVIDLNRGLNVLTGETGAGKTLIVDSLGIIAGGRFSKDMIRRGQSMSFVELALYLPENPNSIDGNVVVSREINTAGKNICKINGRLVPVSELKNFMKNIIDIHGQYDNQTLMDTEFHTRYLDKFIGEKMFKIHEKYCELYNEYVELNKKLKNNYGDEIEKQRKLDLLEYQYKEIKSANLKRGEDEQLEEKRKIIMSSEKVAESLNNVSNNLEGTIIDVINDSIRALEKIEDVNSKYGEKLVEMKNIYYEVQEVARDISSMKEDVYFDEEERNEIEERLDEIYSLKRKYGNTIDEIIEYKEKLENEIDRIENLDEENRKTKEKINKITIEMEKLCEEITELRKSNSVILNDKINQELAQLEMKNARFNAKIIEDKEFSPNGKSHVEFVITTNLGEEEKKLNKIASGGEMSRIMLAIKTVLSDIDEVPVLIFDEIDTGISGKAANSVGNKLKKIAQKHQVIIVTHLATIAAQGDYNYYIYKEVQDNKTNTKVKLMNEDETIREVARIASGEITDISLSHAKELRSKCTL
;
A
#
# COMPACT_ATOMS: atom_id res chain seq x y z
N MET A 1 -5.35 -22.47 -15.87
CA MET A 1 -6.64 -23.14 -16.15
C MET A 1 -7.21 -23.77 -14.89
N ILE A 2 -8.54 -23.95 -14.85
CA ILE A 2 -9.20 -24.75 -13.82
C ILE A 2 -8.96 -26.23 -14.11
N THR A 3 -8.52 -26.99 -13.14
CA THR A 3 -8.39 -28.46 -13.27
C THR A 3 -9.56 -29.17 -12.61
N THR A 4 -9.95 -28.73 -11.41
CA THR A 4 -11.04 -29.38 -10.65
C THR A 4 -11.88 -28.32 -9.95
N LEU A 5 -13.20 -28.49 -9.99
CA LEU A 5 -14.19 -27.71 -9.24
C LEU A 5 -14.91 -28.64 -8.27
N HIS A 6 -14.82 -28.35 -6.97
CA HIS A 6 -15.54 -29.07 -5.93
C HIS A 6 -16.61 -28.16 -5.30
N ILE A 7 -17.85 -28.60 -5.30
CA ILE A 7 -19.00 -27.88 -4.74
C ILE A 7 -19.70 -28.77 -3.73
N LYS A 8 -19.94 -28.24 -2.52
CA LYS A 8 -20.60 -28.97 -1.46
C LYS A 8 -21.68 -28.13 -0.77
N ASN A 9 -22.85 -28.73 -0.59
CA ASN A 9 -23.99 -28.16 0.14
C ASN A 9 -24.49 -26.80 -0.41
N ILE A 10 -24.56 -26.62 -1.72
CA ILE A 10 -25.10 -25.40 -2.35
C ILE A 10 -26.44 -25.72 -3.04
N GLY A 11 -27.51 -25.10 -2.58
CA GLY A 11 -28.85 -25.31 -3.15
C GLY A 11 -29.24 -26.78 -3.19
N ILE A 12 -29.43 -27.34 -4.40
CA ILE A 12 -29.73 -28.77 -4.62
C ILE A 12 -28.49 -29.64 -4.79
N ILE A 13 -27.31 -29.04 -4.81
CA ILE A 13 -26.02 -29.74 -4.89
C ILE A 13 -25.66 -30.25 -3.50
N ASP A 14 -25.44 -31.53 -3.36
CA ASP A 14 -24.96 -32.18 -2.13
C ASP A 14 -23.43 -32.19 -2.08
N ASP A 15 -22.84 -32.97 -2.99
CA ASP A 15 -21.38 -33.07 -3.14
C ASP A 15 -21.07 -33.46 -4.58
N ILE A 16 -20.38 -32.58 -5.32
CA ILE A 16 -19.94 -32.84 -6.70
C ILE A 16 -18.51 -32.38 -6.90
N VAL A 17 -17.78 -33.18 -7.66
CA VAL A 17 -16.44 -32.85 -8.17
C VAL A 17 -16.50 -32.90 -9.68
N ILE A 18 -16.02 -31.86 -10.35
CA ILE A 18 -15.98 -31.72 -11.79
C ILE A 18 -14.55 -31.50 -12.23
N ASP A 19 -13.98 -32.42 -12.98
CA ASP A 19 -12.69 -32.22 -13.61
C ASP A 19 -12.91 -31.53 -14.96
N LEU A 20 -12.28 -30.36 -15.13
CA LEU A 20 -12.40 -29.50 -16.30
C LEU A 20 -11.12 -29.56 -17.14
N ASN A 21 -11.26 -29.46 -18.45
CA ASN A 21 -10.16 -29.62 -19.38
C ASN A 21 -9.88 -28.32 -20.16
N ARG A 22 -8.73 -28.26 -20.83
CA ARG A 22 -8.41 -27.16 -21.74
C ARG A 22 -9.33 -27.24 -22.98
N GLY A 23 -9.73 -26.08 -23.49
CA GLY A 23 -10.64 -25.99 -24.61
C GLY A 23 -12.07 -25.64 -24.19
N LEU A 24 -13.06 -26.04 -24.99
CA LEU A 24 -14.47 -25.70 -24.80
C LEU A 24 -15.17 -26.78 -23.95
N ASN A 25 -15.46 -26.43 -22.68
CA ASN A 25 -16.22 -27.26 -21.74
C ASN A 25 -17.69 -26.84 -21.78
N VAL A 26 -18.57 -27.74 -22.14
CA VAL A 26 -19.99 -27.49 -22.33
C VAL A 26 -20.81 -28.22 -21.26
N LEU A 27 -21.61 -27.50 -20.53
CA LEU A 27 -22.51 -28.00 -19.50
C LEU A 27 -23.95 -28.07 -20.08
N THR A 28 -24.49 -29.27 -20.22
CA THR A 28 -25.88 -29.51 -20.66
C THR A 28 -26.66 -30.26 -19.60
N GLY A 29 -27.94 -30.49 -19.83
CA GLY A 29 -28.78 -31.27 -18.91
C GLY A 29 -30.16 -30.69 -18.72
N GLU A 30 -30.94 -31.29 -17.81
CA GLU A 30 -32.31 -30.93 -17.52
C GLU A 30 -32.49 -29.53 -16.96
N THR A 31 -33.67 -28.93 -17.20
CA THR A 31 -34.04 -27.65 -16.59
C THR A 31 -34.11 -27.78 -15.08
N GLY A 32 -33.46 -26.85 -14.37
CA GLY A 32 -33.42 -26.86 -12.90
C GLY A 32 -32.54 -27.99 -12.30
N ALA A 33 -31.67 -28.66 -13.09
CA ALA A 33 -30.74 -29.67 -12.57
C ALA A 33 -29.54 -29.07 -11.80
N GLY A 34 -29.41 -27.77 -11.75
CA GLY A 34 -28.32 -27.10 -11.01
C GLY A 34 -27.21 -26.53 -11.88
N LYS A 35 -27.41 -26.42 -13.22
CA LYS A 35 -26.43 -25.81 -14.14
C LYS A 35 -26.02 -24.41 -13.71
N THR A 36 -26.99 -23.54 -13.44
CA THR A 36 -26.75 -22.17 -12.94
C THR A 36 -26.02 -22.19 -11.58
N LEU A 37 -26.34 -23.15 -10.69
CA LEU A 37 -25.62 -23.25 -9.40
C LEU A 37 -24.14 -23.60 -9.56
N ILE A 38 -23.74 -24.27 -10.63
CA ILE A 38 -22.33 -24.54 -10.94
C ILE A 38 -21.66 -23.23 -11.33
N VAL A 39 -22.27 -22.42 -12.22
CA VAL A 39 -21.76 -21.10 -12.59
C VAL A 39 -21.75 -20.14 -11.42
N ASP A 40 -22.81 -20.16 -10.59
CA ASP A 40 -22.89 -19.40 -9.34
C ASP A 40 -21.72 -19.74 -8.41
N SER A 41 -21.38 -21.02 -8.31
CA SER A 41 -20.26 -21.48 -7.49
C SER A 41 -18.92 -20.98 -8.00
N LEU A 42 -18.74 -20.92 -9.33
CA LEU A 42 -17.58 -20.27 -9.95
C LEU A 42 -17.57 -18.76 -9.68
N GLY A 43 -18.72 -18.09 -9.68
CA GLY A 43 -18.87 -16.70 -9.28
C GLY A 43 -18.54 -16.48 -7.79
N ILE A 44 -18.96 -17.38 -6.92
CA ILE A 44 -18.65 -17.35 -5.49
C ILE A 44 -17.13 -17.39 -5.27
N ILE A 45 -16.43 -18.34 -5.89
CA ILE A 45 -14.99 -18.50 -5.71
C ILE A 45 -14.22 -17.34 -6.35
N ALA A 46 -14.76 -16.70 -7.39
CA ALA A 46 -14.21 -15.48 -7.99
C ALA A 46 -14.40 -14.21 -7.14
N GLY A 47 -14.97 -14.33 -5.92
CA GLY A 47 -15.15 -13.22 -4.99
C GLY A 47 -16.55 -12.60 -5.01
N GLY A 48 -17.50 -13.19 -5.74
CA GLY A 48 -18.89 -12.77 -5.78
C GLY A 48 -19.63 -12.96 -4.45
N ARG A 49 -20.93 -12.62 -4.42
CA ARG A 49 -21.75 -12.73 -3.21
C ARG A 49 -21.93 -14.20 -2.80
N PHE A 50 -21.64 -14.50 -1.56
CA PHE A 50 -21.91 -15.81 -0.96
C PHE A 50 -22.74 -15.60 0.32
N SER A 51 -24.03 -15.94 0.30
CA SER A 51 -24.94 -15.75 1.40
C SER A 51 -25.37 -17.08 2.02
N LYS A 52 -25.79 -17.03 3.29
CA LYS A 52 -26.31 -18.21 4.01
C LYS A 52 -27.53 -18.87 3.35
N ASP A 53 -28.27 -18.09 2.54
CA ASP A 53 -29.47 -18.59 1.85
C ASP A 53 -29.11 -19.59 0.73
N MET A 54 -27.86 -19.61 0.29
CA MET A 54 -27.33 -20.57 -0.69
C MET A 54 -26.99 -21.92 -0.06
N ILE A 55 -26.93 -21.99 1.29
CA ILE A 55 -26.65 -23.23 2.00
C ILE A 55 -27.80 -24.23 1.79
N ARG A 56 -27.45 -25.46 1.40
CA ARG A 56 -28.40 -26.55 1.22
C ARG A 56 -29.24 -26.74 2.49
N ARG A 57 -30.54 -26.86 2.33
CA ARG A 57 -31.49 -27.01 3.45
C ARG A 57 -31.13 -28.23 4.33
N GLY A 58 -30.96 -27.98 5.63
CA GLY A 58 -30.59 -29.00 6.62
C GLY A 58 -29.07 -29.18 6.79
N GLN A 59 -28.25 -28.39 6.10
CA GLN A 59 -26.79 -28.39 6.26
C GLN A 59 -26.33 -27.18 7.08
N SER A 60 -25.21 -27.31 7.78
CA SER A 60 -24.63 -26.24 8.61
C SER A 60 -23.66 -25.33 7.87
N MET A 61 -23.14 -25.77 6.73
CA MET A 61 -22.15 -25.04 5.94
C MET A 61 -22.19 -25.42 4.46
N SER A 62 -21.77 -24.50 3.62
CA SER A 62 -21.50 -24.71 2.19
C SER A 62 -20.04 -24.41 1.87
N PHE A 63 -19.53 -25.05 0.83
CA PHE A 63 -18.13 -25.02 0.46
C PHE A 63 -17.97 -25.04 -1.05
N VAL A 64 -17.05 -24.24 -1.58
CA VAL A 64 -16.57 -24.28 -2.97
C VAL A 64 -15.06 -24.30 -2.95
N GLU A 65 -14.47 -25.21 -3.69
CA GLU A 65 -13.02 -25.27 -3.90
C GLU A 65 -12.68 -25.40 -5.38
N LEU A 66 -11.62 -24.74 -5.76
CA LEU A 66 -11.14 -24.69 -7.11
C LEU A 66 -9.65 -25.02 -7.14
N ALA A 67 -9.27 -26.06 -7.85
CA ALA A 67 -7.88 -26.34 -8.17
C ALA A 67 -7.55 -25.70 -9.52
N LEU A 68 -6.46 -24.95 -9.56
CA LEU A 68 -5.98 -24.18 -10.71
C LEU A 68 -4.57 -24.65 -11.09
N TYR A 69 -4.30 -24.75 -12.39
CA TYR A 69 -2.94 -24.91 -12.91
C TYR A 69 -2.46 -23.56 -13.46
N LEU A 70 -1.53 -22.92 -12.76
CA LEU A 70 -1.00 -21.57 -13.02
C LEU A 70 0.52 -21.55 -12.80
N PRO A 71 1.31 -22.14 -13.71
CA PRO A 71 2.75 -22.35 -13.49
C PRO A 71 3.56 -21.06 -13.33
N GLU A 72 3.12 -19.95 -13.93
CA GLU A 72 3.81 -18.65 -13.85
C GLU A 72 3.35 -17.79 -12.66
N ASN A 73 2.37 -18.26 -11.87
CA ASN A 73 1.85 -17.47 -10.77
C ASN A 73 2.76 -17.56 -9.53
N PRO A 74 3.13 -16.43 -8.89
CA PRO A 74 3.99 -16.44 -7.70
C PRO A 74 3.46 -17.27 -6.52
N ASN A 75 2.13 -17.46 -6.45
CA ASN A 75 1.50 -18.25 -5.40
C ASN A 75 1.40 -19.75 -5.75
N SER A 76 1.88 -20.20 -6.92
CA SER A 76 1.79 -21.60 -7.31
C SER A 76 2.79 -22.48 -6.55
N ILE A 77 2.36 -23.70 -6.21
CA ILE A 77 3.21 -24.77 -5.69
C ILE A 77 3.20 -25.87 -6.77
N ASP A 78 4.35 -26.12 -7.39
CA ASP A 78 4.47 -27.03 -8.55
C ASP A 78 3.46 -26.71 -9.68
N GLY A 79 3.21 -25.42 -9.90
CA GLY A 79 2.24 -24.95 -10.90
C GLY A 79 0.79 -24.99 -10.45
N ASN A 80 0.48 -25.50 -9.26
CA ASN A 80 -0.88 -25.64 -8.75
C ASN A 80 -1.21 -24.56 -7.70
N VAL A 81 -2.46 -24.11 -7.72
CA VAL A 81 -3.03 -23.22 -6.71
C VAL A 81 -4.40 -23.76 -6.35
N VAL A 82 -4.65 -23.91 -5.06
CA VAL A 82 -5.97 -24.31 -4.53
C VAL A 82 -6.61 -23.10 -3.86
N VAL A 83 -7.81 -22.78 -4.31
CA VAL A 83 -8.62 -21.68 -3.76
C VAL A 83 -9.88 -22.26 -3.17
N SER A 84 -10.22 -21.93 -1.93
CA SER A 84 -11.46 -22.41 -1.31
C SER A 84 -12.20 -21.29 -0.59
N ARG A 85 -13.52 -21.42 -0.58
CA ARG A 85 -14.43 -20.51 0.12
C ARG A 85 -15.56 -21.27 0.79
N GLU A 86 -15.78 -21.01 2.07
CA GLU A 86 -16.82 -21.64 2.87
C GLU A 86 -17.67 -20.58 3.58
N ILE A 87 -18.97 -20.90 3.77
CA ILE A 87 -19.88 -20.11 4.59
C ILE A 87 -20.67 -21.04 5.49
N ASN A 88 -20.91 -20.63 6.73
CA ASN A 88 -21.76 -21.36 7.67
C ASN A 88 -23.08 -20.63 7.94
N THR A 89 -24.00 -21.31 8.62
CA THR A 89 -25.33 -20.77 8.98
C THR A 89 -25.27 -19.53 9.89
N ALA A 90 -24.16 -19.33 10.63
CA ALA A 90 -23.91 -18.11 11.39
C ALA A 90 -23.43 -16.93 10.51
N GLY A 91 -23.23 -17.15 9.19
CA GLY A 91 -22.77 -16.13 8.25
C GLY A 91 -21.26 -15.92 8.23
N LYS A 92 -20.48 -16.75 8.95
CA LYS A 92 -19.01 -16.70 8.90
C LYS A 92 -18.56 -17.17 7.53
N ASN A 93 -17.82 -16.29 6.82
CA ASN A 93 -17.28 -16.52 5.47
C ASN A 93 -15.76 -16.64 5.57
N ILE A 94 -15.20 -17.74 5.10
CA ILE A 94 -13.78 -18.06 5.20
C ILE A 94 -13.26 -18.30 3.78
N CYS A 95 -12.23 -17.55 3.39
CA CYS A 95 -11.54 -17.72 2.11
C CYS A 95 -10.11 -18.19 2.37
N LYS A 96 -9.63 -19.10 1.51
CA LYS A 96 -8.25 -19.59 1.58
C LYS A 96 -7.63 -19.65 0.17
N ILE A 97 -6.35 -19.33 0.09
CA ILE A 97 -5.49 -19.57 -1.09
C ILE A 97 -4.34 -20.43 -0.61
N ASN A 98 -4.18 -21.63 -1.18
CA ASN A 98 -3.20 -22.65 -0.76
C ASN A 98 -3.24 -22.91 0.78
N GLY A 99 -4.44 -22.99 1.36
CA GLY A 99 -4.64 -23.20 2.80
C GLY A 99 -4.45 -21.95 3.68
N ARG A 100 -3.87 -20.85 3.16
CA ARG A 100 -3.72 -19.58 3.88
C ARG A 100 -5.05 -18.81 3.88
N LEU A 101 -5.47 -18.36 5.05
CA LEU A 101 -6.63 -17.49 5.21
C LEU A 101 -6.38 -16.12 4.57
N VAL A 102 -7.33 -15.67 3.75
CA VAL A 102 -7.29 -14.36 3.08
C VAL A 102 -8.64 -13.65 3.20
N PRO A 103 -8.66 -12.31 3.20
CA PRO A 103 -9.90 -11.53 3.06
C PRO A 103 -10.57 -11.78 1.70
N VAL A 104 -11.89 -11.57 1.62
CA VAL A 104 -12.64 -11.69 0.35
C VAL A 104 -12.11 -10.72 -0.72
N SER A 105 -11.64 -9.54 -0.32
CA SER A 105 -11.03 -8.56 -1.23
C SER A 105 -9.74 -9.07 -1.87
N GLU A 106 -8.89 -9.74 -1.09
CA GLU A 106 -7.65 -10.36 -1.60
C GLU A 106 -7.99 -11.52 -2.54
N LEU A 107 -8.95 -12.38 -2.17
CA LEU A 107 -9.47 -13.43 -3.03
C LEU A 107 -9.98 -12.87 -4.36
N LYS A 108 -10.81 -11.82 -4.32
CA LYS A 108 -11.36 -11.17 -5.52
C LYS A 108 -10.26 -10.62 -6.43
N ASN A 109 -9.28 -9.94 -5.86
CA ASN A 109 -8.15 -9.40 -6.61
C ASN A 109 -7.31 -10.51 -7.26
N PHE A 110 -7.08 -11.60 -6.53
CA PHE A 110 -6.37 -12.77 -7.07
C PHE A 110 -7.12 -13.41 -8.23
N MET A 111 -8.42 -13.63 -8.08
CA MET A 111 -9.25 -14.31 -9.08
C MET A 111 -9.57 -13.44 -10.30
N LYS A 112 -9.56 -12.11 -10.19
CA LYS A 112 -9.88 -11.15 -11.26
C LYS A 112 -9.04 -11.35 -12.54
N ASN A 113 -7.78 -11.76 -12.38
CA ASN A 113 -6.87 -12.02 -13.51
C ASN A 113 -6.88 -13.48 -13.98
N ILE A 114 -7.71 -14.34 -13.39
CA ILE A 114 -7.73 -15.78 -13.67
C ILE A 114 -9.04 -16.20 -14.31
N ILE A 115 -10.17 -15.67 -13.84
CA ILE A 115 -11.50 -16.04 -14.31
C ILE A 115 -12.30 -14.79 -14.67
N ASP A 116 -12.87 -14.80 -15.87
CA ASP A 116 -13.81 -13.78 -16.34
C ASP A 116 -15.18 -14.43 -16.59
N ILE A 117 -16.22 -13.97 -15.89
CA ILE A 117 -17.57 -14.56 -15.93
C ILE A 117 -18.51 -13.60 -16.62
N HIS A 118 -19.11 -14.04 -17.71
CA HIS A 118 -20.04 -13.29 -18.54
C HIS A 118 -21.47 -13.83 -18.36
N GLY A 119 -22.33 -13.05 -17.67
CA GLY A 119 -23.70 -13.43 -17.34
C GLY A 119 -24.29 -12.44 -16.33
N GLN A 120 -25.07 -12.96 -15.36
CA GLN A 120 -25.73 -12.14 -14.32
C GLN A 120 -24.78 -11.62 -13.21
N TYR A 121 -23.49 -11.93 -13.24
CA TYR A 121 -22.55 -11.63 -12.16
C TYR A 121 -21.46 -10.61 -12.55
N ASP A 122 -21.18 -9.65 -11.65
CA ASP A 122 -20.31 -8.49 -11.84
C ASP A 122 -18.78 -8.75 -11.80
N ASN A 123 -18.29 -9.92 -12.16
CA ASN A 123 -16.86 -10.21 -12.16
C ASN A 123 -16.26 -10.14 -13.56
N GLN A 124 -16.28 -8.94 -14.17
CA GLN A 124 -15.80 -8.76 -15.55
C GLN A 124 -14.75 -7.65 -15.58
N THR A 125 -13.54 -7.99 -16.05
CA THR A 125 -12.47 -7.00 -16.27
C THR A 125 -12.87 -5.92 -17.28
N LEU A 126 -13.67 -6.29 -18.29
CA LEU A 126 -14.20 -5.35 -19.31
C LEU A 126 -15.29 -4.40 -18.81
N MET A 127 -15.87 -4.61 -17.62
CA MET A 127 -16.80 -3.65 -16.98
C MET A 127 -16.09 -2.52 -16.26
N ASP A 128 -14.82 -2.71 -15.96
CA ASP A 128 -13.99 -1.73 -15.28
C ASP A 128 -13.27 -0.84 -16.29
N THR A 129 -13.65 0.42 -16.34
CA THR A 129 -13.13 1.40 -17.30
C THR A 129 -11.61 1.59 -17.22
N GLU A 130 -11.00 1.27 -16.07
CA GLU A 130 -9.54 1.34 -15.91
C GLU A 130 -8.79 0.38 -16.86
N PHE A 131 -9.42 -0.74 -17.25
CA PHE A 131 -8.82 -1.71 -18.17
C PHE A 131 -9.01 -1.37 -19.64
N HIS A 132 -9.97 -0.52 -20.01
CA HIS A 132 -10.27 -0.23 -21.42
C HIS A 132 -9.06 0.37 -22.13
N THR A 133 -8.34 1.29 -21.49
CA THR A 133 -7.12 1.89 -22.02
C THR A 133 -6.06 0.83 -22.26
N ARG A 134 -5.84 -0.07 -21.31
CA ARG A 134 -4.87 -1.16 -21.40
C ARG A 134 -5.21 -2.12 -22.55
N TYR A 135 -6.49 -2.43 -22.78
CA TYR A 135 -6.91 -3.28 -23.88
C TYR A 135 -6.63 -2.64 -25.24
N LEU A 136 -6.95 -1.35 -25.43
CA LEU A 136 -6.63 -0.66 -26.68
C LEU A 136 -5.12 -0.53 -26.87
N ASP A 137 -4.37 -0.19 -25.83
CA ASP A 137 -2.92 -0.05 -25.90
C ASP A 137 -2.23 -1.38 -26.26
N LYS A 138 -2.69 -2.51 -25.70
CA LYS A 138 -2.24 -3.85 -26.10
C LYS A 138 -2.65 -4.21 -27.53
N PHE A 139 -3.84 -3.78 -27.99
CA PHE A 139 -4.28 -3.97 -29.36
C PHE A 139 -3.42 -3.22 -30.38
N ILE A 140 -2.92 -2.02 -30.02
CA ILE A 140 -1.95 -1.25 -30.82
C ILE A 140 -0.59 -1.98 -30.86
N GLY A 141 -0.21 -2.61 -29.75
CA GLY A 141 0.98 -3.46 -29.64
C GLY A 141 2.29 -2.70 -29.48
N GLU A 142 3.36 -3.21 -30.07
CA GLU A 142 4.76 -2.80 -29.82
C GLU A 142 5.01 -1.29 -29.98
N LYS A 143 4.33 -0.64 -30.92
CA LYS A 143 4.50 0.80 -31.16
C LYS A 143 4.01 1.61 -29.95
N MET A 144 2.87 1.26 -29.39
CA MET A 144 2.35 1.89 -28.17
C MET A 144 3.27 1.61 -26.98
N PHE A 145 3.73 0.38 -26.83
CA PHE A 145 4.58 -0.02 -25.72
C PHE A 145 5.88 0.83 -25.67
N LYS A 146 6.57 1.01 -26.78
CA LYS A 146 7.79 1.81 -26.86
C LYS A 146 7.60 3.29 -26.50
N ILE A 147 6.48 3.87 -26.92
CA ILE A 147 6.18 5.29 -26.62
C ILE A 147 5.77 5.42 -25.15
N HIS A 148 4.95 4.50 -24.67
CA HIS A 148 4.48 4.51 -23.29
C HIS A 148 5.62 4.26 -22.29
N GLU A 149 6.59 3.40 -22.59
CA GLU A 149 7.78 3.17 -21.77
C GLU A 149 8.57 4.48 -21.56
N LYS A 150 8.86 5.20 -22.64
CA LYS A 150 9.52 6.51 -22.57
C LYS A 150 8.70 7.54 -21.78
N TYR A 151 7.38 7.52 -21.98
CA TYR A 151 6.49 8.40 -21.24
C TYR A 151 6.52 8.08 -19.73
N CYS A 152 6.47 6.82 -19.35
CA CYS A 152 6.53 6.40 -17.94
C CYS A 152 7.83 6.81 -17.25
N GLU A 153 8.97 6.73 -17.93
CA GLU A 153 10.26 7.21 -17.39
C GLU A 153 10.18 8.70 -17.06
N LEU A 154 9.71 9.51 -18.01
CA LEU A 154 9.57 10.97 -17.82
C LEU A 154 8.49 11.29 -16.77
N TYR A 155 7.39 10.56 -16.75
CA TYR A 155 6.33 10.77 -15.76
C TYR A 155 6.80 10.47 -14.33
N ASN A 156 7.57 9.42 -14.13
CA ASN A 156 8.15 9.10 -12.83
C ASN A 156 9.12 10.20 -12.37
N GLU A 157 9.99 10.69 -13.27
CA GLU A 157 10.89 11.80 -12.98
C GLU A 157 10.11 13.09 -12.68
N TYR A 158 9.05 13.38 -13.44
CA TYR A 158 8.14 14.51 -13.20
C TYR A 158 7.49 14.45 -11.82
N VAL A 159 6.99 13.28 -11.41
CA VAL A 159 6.37 13.08 -10.10
C VAL A 159 7.39 13.26 -8.97
N GLU A 160 8.59 12.70 -9.11
CA GLU A 160 9.67 12.85 -8.13
C GLU A 160 10.12 14.31 -7.96
N LEU A 161 10.32 15.03 -9.07
CA LEU A 161 10.71 16.43 -9.04
C LEU A 161 9.61 17.32 -8.42
N ASN A 162 8.35 17.07 -8.74
CA ASN A 162 7.24 17.79 -8.10
C ASN A 162 7.13 17.49 -6.61
N LYS A 163 7.37 16.24 -6.20
CA LYS A 163 7.43 15.86 -4.79
C LYS A 163 8.58 16.56 -4.07
N LYS A 164 9.77 16.63 -4.71
CA LYS A 164 10.94 17.36 -4.19
C LYS A 164 10.60 18.85 -4.01
N LEU A 165 9.97 19.48 -4.98
CA LEU A 165 9.54 20.88 -4.94
C LEU A 165 8.54 21.14 -3.82
N LYS A 166 7.60 20.22 -3.60
CA LYS A 166 6.57 20.31 -2.57
C LYS A 166 7.13 20.14 -1.15
N ASN A 167 8.17 19.30 -1.01
CA ASN A 167 8.86 19.08 0.26
C ASN A 167 9.87 20.19 0.59
N ASN A 168 10.34 20.93 -0.41
CA ASN A 168 11.20 22.08 -0.26
C ASN A 168 10.31 23.30 0.06
N TYR A 169 9.99 23.51 1.34
CA TYR A 169 9.31 24.70 1.90
C TYR A 169 8.56 25.55 0.85
N GLY A 170 7.37 25.11 0.46
CA GLY A 170 6.58 25.80 -0.58
C GLY A 170 5.95 27.12 -0.14
N ASP A 171 6.00 27.48 1.15
CA ASP A 171 5.50 28.76 1.69
C ASP A 171 6.69 29.63 2.13
N GLU A 172 6.87 30.75 1.44
CA GLU A 172 7.93 31.74 1.70
C GLU A 172 7.90 32.25 3.14
N ILE A 173 6.71 32.36 3.74
CA ILE A 173 6.53 32.81 5.14
C ILE A 173 7.07 31.76 6.12
N GLU A 174 6.80 30.50 5.85
CA GLU A 174 7.26 29.38 6.71
C GLU A 174 8.76 29.17 6.60
N LYS A 175 9.31 29.31 5.39
CA LYS A 175 10.74 29.31 5.10
C LYS A 175 11.44 30.43 5.87
N GLN A 176 10.94 31.68 5.80
CA GLN A 176 11.55 32.82 6.47
C GLN A 176 11.51 32.66 8.00
N ARG A 177 10.40 32.21 8.57
CA ARG A 177 10.28 31.92 10.00
C ARG A 177 11.30 30.89 10.47
N LYS A 178 11.51 29.84 9.69
CA LYS A 178 12.50 28.83 10.02
C LYS A 178 13.91 29.37 9.92
N LEU A 179 14.21 30.13 8.87
CA LEU A 179 15.51 30.78 8.70
C LEU A 179 15.83 31.70 9.88
N ASP A 180 14.90 32.59 10.27
CA ASP A 180 15.04 33.50 11.39
C ASP A 180 15.35 32.74 12.71
N LEU A 181 14.66 31.61 12.94
CA LEU A 181 14.89 30.77 14.12
C LEU A 181 16.28 30.11 14.10
N LEU A 182 16.68 29.53 12.96
CA LEU A 182 18.00 28.87 12.81
C LEU A 182 19.13 29.89 12.96
N GLU A 183 19.00 31.06 12.33
CA GLU A 183 19.97 32.15 12.47
C GLU A 183 20.08 32.65 13.91
N TYR A 184 18.95 32.79 14.62
CA TYR A 184 18.97 33.20 16.03
C TYR A 184 19.75 32.18 16.88
N GLN A 185 19.46 30.89 16.72
CA GLN A 185 20.15 29.83 17.46
C GLN A 185 21.64 29.77 17.11
N TYR A 186 21.97 29.86 15.80
CA TYR A 186 23.36 29.90 15.35
C TYR A 186 24.13 31.09 15.92
N LYS A 187 23.55 32.30 15.89
CA LYS A 187 24.14 33.52 16.45
C LYS A 187 24.36 33.41 17.97
N GLU A 188 23.39 32.87 18.71
CA GLU A 188 23.50 32.65 20.17
C GLU A 188 24.67 31.72 20.52
N ILE A 189 24.78 30.58 19.84
CA ILE A 189 25.89 29.62 20.05
C ILE A 189 27.24 30.21 19.60
N LYS A 190 27.26 30.91 18.47
CA LYS A 190 28.47 31.50 17.92
C LYS A 190 29.01 32.60 18.80
N SER A 191 28.14 33.46 19.35
CA SER A 191 28.55 34.57 20.25
C SER A 191 29.16 34.05 21.54
N ALA A 192 28.71 32.92 22.06
CA ALA A 192 29.24 32.29 23.25
C ALA A 192 30.67 31.75 23.10
N ASN A 193 31.16 31.56 21.86
CA ASN A 193 32.54 31.17 21.57
C ASN A 193 33.06 30.00 22.42
N LEU A 194 32.27 28.94 22.53
CA LEU A 194 32.55 27.76 23.37
C LEU A 194 33.84 27.03 22.90
N LYS A 195 34.63 26.61 23.88
CA LYS A 195 35.84 25.82 23.66
C LYS A 195 35.63 24.41 24.24
N ARG A 196 36.09 23.39 23.51
CA ARG A 196 36.00 22.00 23.97
C ARG A 196 36.68 21.80 25.31
N GLY A 197 36.00 21.21 26.28
CA GLY A 197 36.48 20.98 27.65
C GLY A 197 36.58 22.24 28.52
N GLU A 198 36.03 23.39 28.08
CA GLU A 198 36.03 24.64 28.82
C GLU A 198 35.26 24.51 30.16
N ASP A 199 34.13 23.85 30.14
CA ASP A 199 33.30 23.56 31.30
C ASP A 199 34.03 22.74 32.37
N GLU A 200 34.75 21.69 31.95
CA GLU A 200 35.52 20.85 32.89
C GLU A 200 36.65 21.67 33.53
N GLN A 201 37.34 22.48 32.74
CA GLN A 201 38.43 23.33 33.23
C GLN A 201 37.92 24.42 34.20
N LEU A 202 36.78 25.02 33.86
CA LEU A 202 36.15 26.02 34.75
C LEU A 202 35.60 25.42 36.04
N GLU A 203 35.02 24.23 35.98
CA GLU A 203 34.58 23.45 37.14
C GLU A 203 35.75 23.10 38.07
N GLU A 204 36.89 22.71 37.53
CA GLU A 204 38.08 22.42 38.31
C GLU A 204 38.61 23.69 38.98
N LYS A 205 38.72 24.80 38.25
CA LYS A 205 39.09 26.11 38.80
C LYS A 205 38.11 26.57 39.90
N ARG A 206 36.82 26.46 39.65
CA ARG A 206 35.76 26.77 40.61
C ARG A 206 35.95 26.02 41.92
N LYS A 207 36.24 24.70 41.89
CA LYS A 207 36.50 23.89 43.08
C LYS A 207 37.70 24.39 43.87
N ILE A 208 38.78 24.79 43.19
CA ILE A 208 39.98 25.35 43.82
C ILE A 208 39.65 26.68 44.50
N ILE A 209 39.00 27.60 43.79
CA ILE A 209 38.63 28.92 44.31
C ILE A 209 37.67 28.81 45.52
N MET A 210 36.65 27.94 45.44
CA MET A 210 35.72 27.70 46.55
C MET A 210 36.45 27.12 47.77
N SER A 211 37.48 26.31 47.56
CA SER A 211 38.31 25.80 48.68
C SER A 211 39.14 26.90 49.30
N SER A 212 39.76 27.76 48.48
CA SER A 212 40.52 28.94 48.97
C SER A 212 39.62 29.94 49.66
N GLU A 213 38.43 30.23 49.15
CA GLU A 213 37.42 31.09 49.77
C GLU A 213 37.06 30.60 51.18
N LYS A 214 36.76 29.30 51.36
CA LYS A 214 36.43 28.71 52.63
C LYS A 214 37.58 28.81 53.65
N VAL A 215 38.82 28.61 53.18
CA VAL A 215 40.02 28.77 54.01
C VAL A 215 40.20 30.22 54.41
N ALA A 216 40.11 31.19 53.48
CA ALA A 216 40.22 32.63 53.74
C ALA A 216 39.14 33.09 54.71
N GLU A 217 37.89 32.68 54.55
CA GLU A 217 36.80 33.02 55.44
C GLU A 217 37.05 32.49 56.89
N SER A 218 37.50 31.21 56.95
CA SER A 218 37.81 30.61 58.28
C SER A 218 38.94 31.28 58.99
N LEU A 219 40.04 31.60 58.29
CA LEU A 219 41.19 32.33 58.87
C LEU A 219 40.83 33.73 59.25
N ASN A 220 40.01 34.43 58.43
CA ASN A 220 39.49 35.78 58.82
C ASN A 220 38.65 35.71 60.08
N ASN A 221 37.78 34.78 60.26
CA ASN A 221 36.96 34.62 61.44
C ASN A 221 37.81 34.33 62.66
N VAL A 222 38.83 33.45 62.55
CA VAL A 222 39.75 33.17 63.66
C VAL A 222 40.60 34.41 64.04
N SER A 223 41.18 35.10 63.05
CA SER A 223 41.97 36.31 63.23
C SER A 223 41.16 37.39 63.95
N ASN A 224 39.93 37.67 63.46
CA ASN A 224 39.06 38.70 64.09
C ASN A 224 38.68 38.32 65.52
N ASN A 225 38.44 37.07 65.85
CA ASN A 225 38.15 36.60 67.18
C ASN A 225 39.35 36.76 68.13
N LEU A 226 40.55 36.39 67.65
CA LEU A 226 41.78 36.50 68.48
C LEU A 226 42.17 37.94 68.70
N GLU A 227 42.30 38.74 67.62
CA GLU A 227 42.77 40.13 67.70
C GLU A 227 41.73 41.09 68.25
N GLY A 228 40.46 40.95 67.86
CA GLY A 228 39.40 41.90 68.25
C GLY A 228 38.72 41.63 69.57
N THR A 229 38.84 40.43 70.13
CA THR A 229 38.07 40.09 71.36
C THR A 229 38.93 39.40 72.42
N ILE A 230 39.61 38.28 72.05
CA ILE A 230 40.29 37.43 73.04
C ILE A 230 41.50 38.17 73.68
N ILE A 231 42.34 38.81 72.85
CA ILE A 231 43.51 39.54 73.26
C ILE A 231 43.12 40.69 74.18
N ASP A 232 42.06 41.44 73.84
CA ASP A 232 41.55 42.55 74.66
C ASP A 232 41.03 42.09 76.03
N VAL A 233 40.22 40.98 76.02
CA VAL A 233 39.70 40.42 77.31
C VAL A 233 40.80 39.88 78.20
N ILE A 234 41.81 39.19 77.60
CA ILE A 234 42.98 38.75 78.40
C ILE A 234 43.75 39.93 78.93
N ASN A 235 43.97 41.01 78.16
CA ASN A 235 44.68 42.22 78.59
C ASN A 235 43.94 42.92 79.71
N ASP A 236 42.62 43.06 79.59
CA ASP A 236 41.81 43.61 80.68
C ASP A 236 41.88 42.79 81.99
N SER A 237 41.92 41.46 81.84
CA SER A 237 42.09 40.53 82.97
C SER A 237 43.48 40.64 83.61
N ILE A 238 44.52 40.87 82.83
CA ILE A 238 45.89 41.17 83.31
C ILE A 238 45.87 42.43 84.07
N ARG A 239 45.30 43.51 83.54
CA ARG A 239 45.18 44.85 84.27
C ARG A 239 44.42 44.73 85.56
N ALA A 240 43.39 43.87 85.63
CA ALA A 240 42.65 43.63 86.86
C ALA A 240 43.50 42.91 87.94
N LEU A 241 44.28 41.88 87.50
CA LEU A 241 45.18 41.17 88.40
C LEU A 241 46.38 42.01 88.88
N GLU A 242 46.93 42.87 88.00
CA GLU A 242 47.99 43.85 88.39
C GLU A 242 47.60 44.76 89.52
N LYS A 243 46.32 45.11 89.71
CA LYS A 243 45.83 45.97 90.80
C LYS A 243 45.84 45.23 92.14
N ILE A 244 45.95 43.93 92.20
CA ILE A 244 45.85 43.09 93.40
C ILE A 244 47.06 42.15 93.61
N GLU A 245 48.12 42.25 92.77
CA GLU A 245 49.30 41.38 92.86
C GLU A 245 50.04 41.41 94.17
N ASP A 246 50.13 42.61 94.79
CA ASP A 246 50.81 42.85 96.03
C ASP A 246 50.04 42.36 97.30
N VAL A 247 48.73 41.99 97.11
CA VAL A 247 47.86 41.60 98.23
C VAL A 247 48.13 40.13 98.66
N ASN A 248 48.49 39.26 97.75
CA ASN A 248 48.80 37.85 98.02
C ASN A 248 49.66 37.25 96.90
N SER A 249 50.73 36.50 97.23
CA SER A 249 51.66 35.86 96.28
C SER A 249 50.97 34.99 95.24
N LYS A 250 49.85 34.36 95.64
CA LYS A 250 49.05 33.57 94.72
C LYS A 250 48.45 34.36 93.53
N TYR A 251 48.15 35.66 93.74
CA TYR A 251 47.64 36.54 92.71
C TYR A 251 48.75 36.92 91.70
N GLY A 252 49.96 37.15 92.19
CA GLY A 252 51.13 37.40 91.37
C GLY A 252 51.52 36.17 90.50
N GLU A 253 51.41 34.94 91.04
CA GLU A 253 51.61 33.74 90.28
C GLU A 253 50.59 33.64 89.17
N LYS A 254 49.31 33.93 89.40
CA LYS A 254 48.26 33.91 88.38
C LYS A 254 48.40 35.03 87.37
N LEU A 255 48.93 36.20 87.78
CA LEU A 255 49.28 37.27 86.85
C LEU A 255 50.34 36.80 85.81
N VAL A 256 51.39 36.08 86.29
CA VAL A 256 52.43 35.56 85.39
C VAL A 256 51.86 34.54 84.45
N GLU A 257 51.03 33.62 84.94
CA GLU A 257 50.37 32.64 84.06
C GLU A 257 49.49 33.35 82.99
N MET A 258 48.74 34.36 83.36
CA MET A 258 47.89 35.09 82.44
C MET A 258 48.72 35.88 81.40
N LYS A 259 49.87 36.44 81.80
CA LYS A 259 50.79 37.10 80.85
C LYS A 259 51.39 36.08 79.86
N ASN A 260 51.72 34.88 80.29
CA ASN A 260 52.19 33.85 79.41
C ASN A 260 51.10 33.47 78.37
N ILE A 261 49.87 33.22 78.80
CA ILE A 261 48.71 32.97 77.91
C ILE A 261 48.54 34.14 76.91
N TYR A 262 48.68 35.35 77.36
CA TYR A 262 48.60 36.53 76.49
C TYR A 262 49.64 36.48 75.37
N TYR A 263 50.90 36.20 75.70
CA TYR A 263 51.95 36.09 74.69
C TYR A 263 51.75 34.90 73.75
N GLU A 264 51.30 33.75 74.27
CA GLU A 264 50.98 32.55 73.45
C GLU A 264 49.83 32.82 72.45
N VAL A 265 48.77 33.49 72.91
CA VAL A 265 47.66 33.89 72.06
C VAL A 265 48.08 34.95 71.04
N GLN A 266 48.96 35.91 71.40
CA GLN A 266 49.52 36.82 70.39
C GLN A 266 50.38 36.13 69.33
N GLU A 267 51.15 35.10 69.70
CA GLU A 267 51.92 34.32 68.73
C GLU A 267 51.00 33.59 67.78
N VAL A 268 50.01 32.87 68.30
CA VAL A 268 48.99 32.17 67.43
C VAL A 268 48.25 33.21 66.56
N ALA A 269 47.90 34.39 67.04
CA ALA A 269 47.25 35.41 66.25
C ALA A 269 48.13 35.88 65.06
N ARG A 270 49.46 36.05 65.32
CA ARG A 270 50.39 36.39 64.23
C ARG A 270 50.55 35.25 63.18
N ASP A 271 50.62 34.01 63.68
CA ASP A 271 50.68 32.85 62.73
C ASP A 271 49.46 32.77 61.89
N ILE A 272 48.28 32.94 62.45
CA ILE A 272 47.01 32.97 61.69
C ILE A 272 46.96 34.11 60.68
N SER A 273 47.46 35.33 61.14
CA SER A 273 47.52 36.47 60.20
C SER A 273 48.49 36.24 59.07
N SER A 274 49.64 35.58 59.31
CA SER A 274 50.57 35.18 58.25
C SER A 274 49.94 34.12 57.27
N MET A 275 49.26 33.09 57.84
CA MET A 275 48.57 32.13 57.04
C MET A 275 47.48 32.75 56.15
N LYS A 276 46.84 33.81 56.63
CA LYS A 276 45.84 34.56 55.88
C LYS A 276 46.45 35.29 54.69
N GLU A 277 47.65 35.84 54.82
CA GLU A 277 48.36 36.52 53.74
C GLU A 277 48.78 35.51 52.61
N ASP A 278 49.00 34.25 52.95
CA ASP A 278 49.37 33.22 52.01
C ASP A 278 48.18 32.67 51.20
N VAL A 279 46.94 32.93 51.62
CA VAL A 279 45.74 32.46 50.92
C VAL A 279 45.33 33.47 49.86
N TYR A 280 45.60 33.12 48.58
CA TYR A 280 45.12 33.91 47.45
C TYR A 280 43.68 33.52 47.13
N PHE A 281 42.77 34.51 47.24
CA PHE A 281 41.37 34.40 46.84
C PHE A 281 40.99 35.71 46.13
N ASP A 282 40.50 35.56 44.88
CA ASP A 282 40.02 36.64 44.04
C ASP A 282 38.51 36.49 43.83
N GLU A 283 37.74 37.44 44.33
CA GLU A 283 36.29 37.43 44.20
C GLU A 283 35.83 37.78 42.77
N GLU A 284 36.60 38.61 42.05
CA GLU A 284 36.28 38.93 40.65
C GLU A 284 36.48 37.72 39.77
N GLU A 285 37.59 36.95 39.91
CA GLU A 285 37.84 35.71 39.17
C GLU A 285 36.76 34.66 39.46
N ARG A 286 36.32 34.52 40.70
CA ARG A 286 35.20 33.62 41.07
C ARG A 286 33.93 34.00 40.30
N ASN A 287 33.55 35.27 40.31
CA ASN A 287 32.31 35.76 39.69
C ASN A 287 32.38 35.58 38.16
N GLU A 288 33.50 35.84 37.53
CA GLU A 288 33.71 35.59 36.11
C GLU A 288 33.52 34.11 35.73
N ILE A 289 34.07 33.21 36.57
CA ILE A 289 33.91 31.74 36.32
C ILE A 289 32.45 31.32 36.49
N GLU A 290 31.76 31.80 37.53
CA GLU A 290 30.34 31.49 37.79
C GLU A 290 29.45 32.01 36.63
N GLU A 291 29.63 33.26 36.19
CA GLU A 291 28.88 33.82 35.06
C GLU A 291 29.13 33.03 33.78
N ARG A 292 30.39 32.62 33.52
CA ARG A 292 30.73 31.84 32.35
C ARG A 292 30.16 30.42 32.39
N LEU A 293 30.19 29.78 33.56
CA LEU A 293 29.57 28.48 33.75
C LEU A 293 28.05 28.55 33.57
N ASP A 294 27.40 29.58 34.10
CA ASP A 294 25.95 29.78 33.91
C ASP A 294 25.56 29.97 32.45
N GLU A 295 26.36 30.71 31.69
CA GLU A 295 26.18 30.84 30.24
C GLU A 295 26.29 29.47 29.54
N ILE A 296 27.36 28.71 29.85
CA ILE A 296 27.55 27.35 29.29
C ILE A 296 26.39 26.43 29.65
N TYR A 297 25.96 26.41 30.92
CA TYR A 297 24.82 25.59 31.36
C TYR A 297 23.49 26.02 30.72
N SER A 298 23.30 27.30 30.48
CA SER A 298 22.13 27.80 29.76
C SER A 298 22.10 27.26 28.33
N LEU A 299 23.24 27.25 27.64
CA LEU A 299 23.39 26.71 26.30
C LEU A 299 23.24 25.18 26.27
N LYS A 300 23.81 24.50 27.30
CA LYS A 300 23.64 23.04 27.41
C LYS A 300 22.18 22.64 27.56
N ARG A 301 21.39 23.36 28.34
CA ARG A 301 19.94 23.08 28.47
C ARG A 301 19.14 23.29 27.19
N LYS A 302 19.62 24.16 26.30
CA LYS A 302 18.91 24.50 25.05
C LYS A 302 19.33 23.61 23.87
N TYR A 303 20.62 23.28 23.74
CA TYR A 303 21.20 22.82 22.50
C TYR A 303 21.94 21.48 22.57
N GLY A 304 22.25 20.95 23.75
CA GLY A 304 22.94 19.68 23.93
C GLY A 304 23.43 19.48 25.34
N ASN A 305 23.81 18.26 25.74
CA ASN A 305 24.26 17.98 27.11
C ASN A 305 25.75 18.29 27.32
N THR A 306 26.52 18.39 26.25
CA THR A 306 27.97 18.66 26.25
C THR A 306 28.30 19.80 25.29
N ILE A 307 29.46 20.43 25.51
CA ILE A 307 29.96 21.47 24.60
C ILE A 307 30.19 20.93 23.22
N ASP A 308 30.65 19.68 23.10
CA ASP A 308 30.84 19.02 21.80
C ASP A 308 29.52 18.87 21.04
N GLU A 309 28.45 18.42 21.71
CA GLU A 309 27.11 18.34 21.11
C GLU A 309 26.61 19.70 20.64
N ILE A 310 26.87 20.78 21.38
CA ILE A 310 26.47 22.14 20.99
C ILE A 310 27.26 22.60 19.76
N ILE A 311 28.55 22.29 19.68
CA ILE A 311 29.39 22.61 18.52
C ILE A 311 28.90 21.82 17.29
N GLU A 312 28.62 20.52 17.43
CA GLU A 312 28.04 19.73 16.34
C GLU A 312 26.65 20.24 15.92
N TYR A 313 25.85 20.67 16.89
CA TYR A 313 24.54 21.28 16.59
C TYR A 313 24.71 22.59 15.81
N LYS A 314 25.70 23.44 16.19
CA LYS A 314 26.02 24.65 15.44
C LYS A 314 26.38 24.35 13.99
N GLU A 315 27.21 23.32 13.73
CA GLU A 315 27.54 22.90 12.36
C GLU A 315 26.32 22.42 11.56
N LYS A 316 25.40 21.71 12.23
CA LYS A 316 24.12 21.31 11.61
C LYS A 316 23.24 22.50 11.27
N LEU A 317 23.19 23.51 12.15
CA LEU A 317 22.46 24.76 11.89
C LEU A 317 23.05 25.51 10.70
N GLU A 318 24.37 25.64 10.63
CA GLU A 318 25.08 26.29 9.51
C GLU A 318 24.76 25.62 8.18
N ASN A 319 24.87 24.28 8.13
CA ASN A 319 24.53 23.50 6.94
C ASN A 319 23.06 23.65 6.54
N GLU A 320 22.13 23.72 7.50
CA GLU A 320 20.71 23.88 7.20
C GLU A 320 20.36 25.31 6.75
N ILE A 321 21.04 26.34 7.30
CA ILE A 321 20.94 27.73 6.84
C ILE A 321 21.42 27.83 5.40
N ASP A 322 22.62 27.34 5.10
CA ASP A 322 23.19 27.33 3.74
C ASP A 322 22.27 26.61 2.76
N ARG A 323 21.67 25.50 3.20
CA ARG A 323 20.70 24.75 2.40
C ARG A 323 19.46 25.57 2.10
N ILE A 324 18.91 26.30 3.08
CA ILE A 324 17.73 27.14 2.90
C ILE A 324 18.04 28.32 1.99
N GLU A 325 19.19 28.98 2.16
CA GLU A 325 19.62 30.09 1.32
C GLU A 325 19.84 29.68 -0.13
N ASN A 326 20.38 28.46 -0.36
CA ASN A 326 20.57 27.91 -1.69
C ASN A 326 19.30 27.28 -2.30
N LEU A 327 18.22 27.17 -1.52
CA LEU A 327 16.99 26.49 -1.92
C LEU A 327 16.32 27.12 -3.15
N ASP A 328 16.39 28.43 -3.28
CA ASP A 328 15.80 29.16 -4.40
C ASP A 328 16.46 28.82 -5.73
N GLU A 329 17.77 28.70 -5.73
CA GLU A 329 18.52 28.29 -6.93
C GLU A 329 18.24 26.82 -7.27
N GLU A 330 18.15 25.91 -6.27
CA GLU A 330 17.75 24.52 -6.49
C GLU A 330 16.31 24.42 -7.00
N ASN A 331 15.39 25.19 -6.43
CA ASN A 331 14.00 25.23 -6.87
C ASN A 331 13.87 25.77 -8.29
N ARG A 332 14.64 26.80 -8.65
CA ARG A 332 14.69 27.32 -10.01
C ARG A 332 15.16 26.25 -11.01
N LYS A 333 16.27 25.57 -10.71
CA LYS A 333 16.79 24.48 -11.55
C LYS A 333 15.81 23.31 -11.65
N THR A 334 15.13 22.98 -10.56
CA THR A 334 14.11 21.93 -10.53
C THR A 334 12.89 22.31 -11.39
N LYS A 335 12.41 23.55 -11.29
CA LYS A 335 11.32 24.07 -12.14
C LYS A 335 11.70 24.07 -13.63
N GLU A 336 12.92 24.45 -13.97
CA GLU A 336 13.41 24.40 -15.35
C GLU A 336 13.47 22.97 -15.91
N LYS A 337 13.88 22.00 -15.08
CA LYS A 337 13.83 20.58 -15.45
C LYS A 337 12.39 20.09 -15.65
N ILE A 338 11.48 20.41 -14.72
CA ILE A 338 10.06 20.07 -14.83
C ILE A 338 9.49 20.62 -16.14
N ASN A 339 9.77 21.88 -16.48
CA ASN A 339 9.29 22.48 -17.72
C ASN A 339 9.77 21.74 -18.98
N LYS A 340 11.05 21.33 -19.01
CA LYS A 340 11.59 20.54 -20.13
C LYS A 340 10.89 19.19 -20.25
N ILE A 341 10.78 18.46 -19.12
CA ILE A 341 10.10 17.17 -19.08
C ILE A 341 8.65 17.31 -19.50
N THR A 342 7.96 18.34 -19.03
CA THR A 342 6.55 18.61 -19.39
C THR A 342 6.38 18.77 -20.90
N ILE A 343 7.26 19.51 -21.57
CA ILE A 343 7.20 19.68 -23.04
C ILE A 343 7.40 18.35 -23.77
N GLU A 344 8.33 17.51 -23.31
CA GLU A 344 8.56 16.19 -23.90
C GLU A 344 7.39 15.24 -23.63
N MET A 345 6.86 15.24 -22.42
CA MET A 345 5.67 14.46 -22.06
C MET A 345 4.44 14.87 -22.88
N GLU A 346 4.24 16.17 -23.13
CA GLU A 346 3.12 16.63 -23.96
C GLU A 346 3.19 16.06 -25.37
N LYS A 347 4.37 16.08 -26.01
CA LYS A 347 4.54 15.47 -27.34
C LYS A 347 4.22 13.98 -27.34
N LEU A 348 4.72 13.26 -26.34
CA LEU A 348 4.42 11.83 -26.22
C LEU A 348 2.94 11.56 -25.96
N CYS A 349 2.26 12.41 -25.17
CA CYS A 349 0.82 12.33 -24.94
C CYS A 349 0.02 12.56 -26.23
N GLU A 350 0.42 13.51 -27.07
CA GLU A 350 -0.18 13.73 -28.38
C GLU A 350 -0.01 12.50 -29.27
N GLU A 351 1.20 11.92 -29.34
CA GLU A 351 1.46 10.69 -30.11
C GLU A 351 0.63 9.49 -29.58
N ILE A 352 0.56 9.31 -28.26
CA ILE A 352 -0.27 8.28 -27.62
C ILE A 352 -1.74 8.47 -27.99
N THR A 353 -2.24 9.70 -27.88
CA THR A 353 -3.65 10.00 -28.15
C THR A 353 -4.01 9.78 -29.62
N GLU A 354 -3.16 10.18 -30.56
CA GLU A 354 -3.36 9.93 -31.99
C GLU A 354 -3.30 8.43 -32.34
N LEU A 355 -2.40 7.67 -31.72
CA LEU A 355 -2.38 6.23 -31.87
C LEU A 355 -3.67 5.57 -31.35
N ARG A 356 -4.16 6.02 -30.20
CA ARG A 356 -5.42 5.54 -29.64
C ARG A 356 -6.60 5.89 -30.56
N LYS A 357 -6.69 7.13 -31.07
CA LYS A 357 -7.74 7.56 -32.00
C LYS A 357 -7.73 6.74 -33.29
N SER A 358 -6.58 6.59 -33.92
CA SER A 358 -6.49 5.82 -35.19
C SER A 358 -6.81 4.34 -35.02
N ASN A 359 -6.34 3.72 -33.94
CA ASN A 359 -6.58 2.29 -33.71
C ASN A 359 -7.93 1.99 -33.07
N SER A 360 -8.57 2.96 -32.41
CA SER A 360 -9.94 2.80 -31.92
C SER A 360 -10.91 2.58 -33.09
N VAL A 361 -10.71 3.25 -34.22
CA VAL A 361 -11.52 3.03 -35.44
C VAL A 361 -11.38 1.60 -35.94
N ILE A 362 -10.14 1.08 -35.99
CA ILE A 362 -9.89 -0.30 -36.44
C ILE A 362 -10.50 -1.32 -35.46
N LEU A 363 -10.37 -1.07 -34.15
CA LEU A 363 -10.98 -1.90 -33.12
C LEU A 363 -12.51 -1.89 -33.21
N ASN A 364 -13.09 -0.71 -33.37
CA ASN A 364 -14.53 -0.52 -33.52
C ASN A 364 -15.07 -1.32 -34.72
N ASP A 365 -14.43 -1.19 -35.88
CA ASP A 365 -14.85 -1.91 -37.10
C ASP A 365 -14.79 -3.42 -36.89
N LYS A 366 -13.72 -3.96 -36.32
CA LYS A 366 -13.58 -5.38 -36.03
C LYS A 366 -14.66 -5.89 -35.10
N ILE A 367 -14.87 -5.19 -33.96
CA ILE A 367 -15.89 -5.61 -32.99
C ILE A 367 -17.29 -5.52 -33.58
N ASN A 368 -17.61 -4.46 -34.34
CA ASN A 368 -18.91 -4.29 -34.97
C ASN A 368 -19.17 -5.38 -36.05
N GLN A 369 -18.15 -5.82 -36.76
CA GLN A 369 -18.27 -6.98 -37.66
C GLN A 369 -18.58 -8.27 -36.89
N GLU A 370 -17.93 -8.48 -35.74
CA GLU A 370 -18.20 -9.63 -34.87
C GLU A 370 -19.62 -9.59 -34.31
N LEU A 371 -20.10 -8.41 -33.85
CA LEU A 371 -21.47 -8.22 -33.38
C LEU A 371 -22.50 -8.51 -34.46
N ALA A 372 -22.27 -8.05 -35.70
CA ALA A 372 -23.16 -8.36 -36.83
C ALA A 372 -23.28 -9.86 -37.13
N GLN A 373 -22.17 -10.63 -36.98
CA GLN A 373 -22.18 -12.08 -37.14
C GLN A 373 -22.92 -12.82 -36.01
N LEU A 374 -23.03 -12.18 -34.84
CA LEU A 374 -23.80 -12.66 -33.69
C LEU A 374 -25.28 -12.22 -33.74
N GLU A 375 -25.75 -11.82 -34.92
CA GLU A 375 -27.11 -11.30 -35.18
C GLU A 375 -27.48 -10.03 -34.35
N MET A 376 -26.49 -9.27 -33.93
CA MET A 376 -26.64 -7.98 -33.25
C MET A 376 -26.40 -6.83 -34.23
N LYS A 377 -27.14 -6.81 -35.37
CA LYS A 377 -26.90 -5.88 -36.49
C LYS A 377 -27.10 -4.42 -36.15
N ASN A 378 -27.92 -4.11 -35.14
CA ASN A 378 -28.21 -2.76 -34.69
C ASN A 378 -27.25 -2.28 -33.59
N ALA A 379 -26.52 -3.19 -32.99
CA ALA A 379 -25.54 -2.83 -31.98
C ALA A 379 -24.34 -2.11 -32.60
N ARG A 380 -23.84 -1.11 -31.91
CA ARG A 380 -22.64 -0.34 -32.30
C ARG A 380 -21.75 -0.17 -31.11
N PHE A 381 -20.58 -0.78 -31.18
CA PHE A 381 -19.50 -0.62 -30.21
C PHE A 381 -18.63 0.58 -30.59
N ASN A 382 -18.20 1.35 -29.60
CA ASN A 382 -17.29 2.48 -29.78
C ASN A 382 -16.27 2.54 -28.63
N ALA A 383 -14.99 2.53 -28.96
CA ALA A 383 -13.91 2.82 -28.03
C ALA A 383 -13.65 4.33 -28.03
N LYS A 384 -14.29 5.03 -27.11
CA LYS A 384 -14.26 6.48 -27.00
C LYS A 384 -12.98 6.96 -26.33
N ILE A 385 -12.26 7.86 -26.98
CA ILE A 385 -11.06 8.48 -26.44
C ILE A 385 -11.48 9.76 -25.72
N ILE A 386 -11.16 9.85 -24.43
CA ILE A 386 -11.45 10.99 -23.57
C ILE A 386 -10.12 11.63 -23.21
N GLU A 387 -9.98 12.93 -23.49
CA GLU A 387 -8.78 13.69 -23.16
C GLU A 387 -8.88 14.23 -21.73
N ASP A 388 -7.81 14.08 -20.98
CA ASP A 388 -7.68 14.51 -19.59
C ASP A 388 -6.86 15.81 -19.53
N LYS A 389 -7.12 16.64 -18.53
CA LYS A 389 -6.39 17.89 -18.33
C LYS A 389 -5.02 17.67 -17.69
N GLU A 390 -4.90 16.66 -16.84
CA GLU A 390 -3.70 16.37 -16.05
C GLU A 390 -2.97 15.16 -16.60
N PHE A 391 -1.67 15.12 -16.35
CA PHE A 391 -0.86 13.93 -16.64
C PHE A 391 -1.23 12.78 -15.70
N SER A 392 -1.41 11.61 -16.28
CA SER A 392 -1.61 10.36 -15.55
C SER A 392 -0.55 9.34 -15.92
N PRO A 393 -0.42 8.21 -15.22
CA PRO A 393 0.47 7.13 -15.63
C PRO A 393 0.21 6.62 -17.06
N ASN A 394 -0.99 6.85 -17.59
CA ASN A 394 -1.42 6.41 -18.93
C ASN A 394 -1.39 7.52 -19.99
N GLY A 395 -0.80 8.67 -19.70
CA GLY A 395 -0.82 9.85 -20.58
C GLY A 395 -1.90 10.86 -20.21
N LYS A 396 -2.31 11.67 -21.18
CA LYS A 396 -3.38 12.69 -21.07
C LYS A 396 -4.67 12.25 -21.78
N SER A 397 -4.86 10.97 -21.99
CA SER A 397 -6.11 10.42 -22.51
C SER A 397 -6.37 9.04 -21.94
N HIS A 398 -7.64 8.70 -21.80
CA HIS A 398 -8.08 7.36 -21.43
C HIS A 398 -9.17 6.88 -22.39
N VAL A 399 -9.42 5.58 -22.37
CA VAL A 399 -10.36 4.93 -23.26
C VAL A 399 -11.57 4.45 -22.47
N GLU A 400 -12.76 4.70 -23.00
CA GLU A 400 -14.01 4.18 -22.46
C GLU A 400 -14.74 3.39 -23.53
N PHE A 401 -15.03 2.11 -23.27
CA PHE A 401 -15.83 1.27 -24.14
C PHE A 401 -17.31 1.53 -23.89
N VAL A 402 -17.98 1.96 -24.95
CA VAL A 402 -19.42 2.23 -24.93
C VAL A 402 -20.11 1.46 -26.05
N ILE A 403 -21.39 1.22 -25.89
CA ILE A 403 -22.20 0.50 -26.87
C ILE A 403 -23.60 1.11 -26.96
N THR A 404 -24.12 1.11 -28.17
CA THR A 404 -25.55 1.30 -28.46
C THR A 404 -26.12 -0.06 -28.87
N THR A 405 -27.15 -0.54 -28.20
CA THR A 405 -27.75 -1.86 -28.50
C THR A 405 -28.85 -1.79 -29.57
N ASN A 406 -29.59 -0.68 -29.63
CA ASN A 406 -30.69 -0.48 -30.56
C ASN A 406 -30.57 0.86 -31.29
N LEU A 407 -31.11 0.93 -32.50
CA LEU A 407 -31.13 2.18 -33.26
C LEU A 407 -31.94 3.27 -32.52
N GLY A 408 -31.32 4.44 -32.36
CA GLY A 408 -31.93 5.59 -31.68
C GLY A 408 -31.74 5.65 -30.17
N GLU A 409 -31.07 4.64 -29.56
CA GLU A 409 -30.64 4.71 -28.16
C GLU A 409 -29.31 5.49 -28.05
N GLU A 410 -29.10 6.09 -26.87
CA GLU A 410 -27.83 6.72 -26.51
C GLU A 410 -26.74 5.66 -26.26
N GLU A 411 -25.48 6.06 -26.46
CA GLU A 411 -24.32 5.25 -26.05
C GLU A 411 -24.35 5.00 -24.54
N LYS A 412 -24.23 3.72 -24.15
CA LYS A 412 -24.20 3.30 -22.75
C LYS A 412 -22.86 2.66 -22.43
N LYS A 413 -22.38 2.84 -21.21
CA LYS A 413 -21.24 2.07 -20.69
C LYS A 413 -21.63 0.58 -20.64
N LEU A 414 -20.68 -0.32 -20.86
CA LEU A 414 -20.93 -1.74 -20.86
C LEU A 414 -21.68 -2.23 -19.62
N ASN A 415 -21.35 -1.71 -18.45
CA ASN A 415 -21.98 -2.07 -17.17
C ASN A 415 -23.43 -1.60 -17.00
N LYS A 416 -24.01 -0.88 -17.98
CA LYS A 416 -25.40 -0.42 -17.97
C LYS A 416 -26.32 -1.21 -18.90
N ILE A 417 -25.84 -2.32 -19.48
CA ILE A 417 -26.64 -3.20 -20.33
C ILE A 417 -27.50 -4.11 -19.45
N ALA A 418 -28.79 -4.14 -19.70
CA ALA A 418 -29.76 -4.82 -18.82
C ALA A 418 -29.97 -6.32 -19.15
N SER A 419 -29.67 -6.77 -20.38
CA SER A 419 -29.92 -8.13 -20.84
C SER A 419 -28.68 -9.01 -20.69
N GLY A 420 -28.76 -10.10 -19.91
CA GLY A 420 -27.66 -11.05 -19.70
C GLY A 420 -27.19 -11.70 -21.00
N GLY A 421 -28.10 -12.17 -21.84
CA GLY A 421 -27.76 -12.80 -23.11
C GLY A 421 -27.14 -11.83 -24.13
N GLU A 422 -27.61 -10.57 -24.20
CA GLU A 422 -26.98 -9.54 -25.05
C GLU A 422 -25.59 -9.22 -24.55
N MET A 423 -25.44 -9.06 -23.23
CA MET A 423 -24.16 -8.81 -22.60
C MET A 423 -23.15 -9.90 -22.91
N SER A 424 -23.51 -11.17 -22.72
CA SER A 424 -22.64 -12.31 -22.99
C SER A 424 -22.19 -12.36 -24.46
N ARG A 425 -23.06 -12.01 -25.41
CA ARG A 425 -22.70 -11.93 -26.84
C ARG A 425 -21.79 -10.74 -27.16
N ILE A 426 -22.04 -9.57 -26.55
CA ILE A 426 -21.15 -8.41 -26.71
C ILE A 426 -19.75 -8.75 -26.18
N MET A 427 -19.70 -9.37 -25.00
CA MET A 427 -18.43 -9.83 -24.44
C MET A 427 -17.74 -10.86 -25.32
N LEU A 428 -18.49 -11.81 -25.89
CA LEU A 428 -17.95 -12.77 -26.85
C LEU A 428 -17.35 -12.07 -28.07
N ALA A 429 -18.03 -11.06 -28.64
CA ALA A 429 -17.51 -10.30 -29.77
C ALA A 429 -16.19 -9.58 -29.41
N ILE A 430 -16.17 -8.87 -28.29
CA ILE A 430 -14.98 -8.14 -27.80
C ILE A 430 -13.83 -9.14 -27.55
N LYS A 431 -14.09 -10.21 -26.79
CA LYS A 431 -13.09 -11.25 -26.48
C LYS A 431 -12.59 -11.99 -27.74
N THR A 432 -13.42 -12.15 -28.75
CA THR A 432 -12.99 -12.73 -30.03
C THR A 432 -11.95 -11.89 -30.75
N VAL A 433 -12.11 -10.56 -30.73
CA VAL A 433 -11.15 -9.60 -31.33
C VAL A 433 -9.90 -9.48 -30.48
N LEU A 434 -10.03 -9.51 -29.14
CA LEU A 434 -8.95 -9.30 -28.19
C LEU A 434 -8.27 -10.60 -27.74
N SER A 435 -8.68 -11.78 -28.23
CA SER A 435 -8.20 -13.09 -27.76
C SER A 435 -6.68 -13.28 -27.80
N ASP A 436 -5.99 -12.54 -28.65
CA ASP A 436 -4.53 -12.61 -28.78
C ASP A 436 -3.78 -11.86 -27.70
N ILE A 437 -4.44 -10.92 -27.06
CA ILE A 437 -3.87 -10.00 -26.07
C ILE A 437 -4.53 -10.12 -24.70
N ASP A 438 -5.59 -10.91 -24.60
CA ASP A 438 -6.30 -11.18 -23.36
C ASP A 438 -5.52 -12.20 -22.52
N GLU A 439 -5.12 -11.79 -21.31
CA GLU A 439 -4.30 -12.59 -20.40
C GLU A 439 -5.13 -13.48 -19.48
N VAL A 440 -6.47 -13.33 -19.47
CA VAL A 440 -7.34 -14.11 -18.57
C VAL A 440 -7.46 -15.54 -19.09
N PRO A 441 -6.96 -16.56 -18.38
CA PRO A 441 -6.89 -17.92 -18.91
C PRO A 441 -8.23 -18.66 -18.96
N VAL A 442 -9.24 -18.22 -18.19
CA VAL A 442 -10.54 -18.90 -18.07
C VAL A 442 -11.68 -17.94 -18.34
N LEU A 443 -12.52 -18.27 -19.30
CA LEU A 443 -13.71 -17.52 -19.68
C LEU A 443 -14.96 -18.37 -19.43
N ILE A 444 -15.94 -17.82 -18.75
CA ILE A 444 -17.19 -18.48 -18.42
C ILE A 444 -18.34 -17.69 -19.04
N PHE A 445 -19.15 -18.34 -19.87
CA PHE A 445 -20.32 -17.71 -20.47
C PHE A 445 -21.60 -18.38 -20.00
N ASP A 446 -22.45 -17.61 -19.33
CA ASP A 446 -23.80 -18.00 -18.97
C ASP A 446 -24.82 -17.25 -19.84
N GLU A 447 -25.97 -17.86 -20.10
CA GLU A 447 -27.08 -17.29 -20.88
C GLU A 447 -26.71 -16.82 -22.31
N ILE A 448 -25.57 -17.21 -22.85
CA ILE A 448 -25.09 -16.75 -24.17
C ILE A 448 -26.03 -17.14 -25.31
N ASP A 449 -26.79 -18.20 -25.12
CA ASP A 449 -27.75 -18.76 -26.04
C ASP A 449 -29.19 -18.24 -25.87
N THR A 450 -29.41 -17.32 -24.92
CA THR A 450 -30.73 -16.73 -24.67
C THR A 450 -31.14 -15.81 -25.83
N GLY A 451 -32.33 -16.11 -26.39
CA GLY A 451 -32.93 -15.31 -27.47
C GLY A 451 -32.32 -15.50 -28.84
N ILE A 452 -31.53 -16.56 -29.06
CA ILE A 452 -30.95 -16.89 -30.37
C ILE A 452 -31.34 -18.28 -30.83
N SER A 453 -31.30 -18.50 -32.16
CA SER A 453 -31.53 -19.80 -32.77
C SER A 453 -30.86 -19.91 -34.15
N GLY A 454 -30.80 -21.07 -34.71
CA GLY A 454 -30.34 -21.31 -36.07
C GLY A 454 -28.95 -20.77 -36.40
N LYS A 455 -28.84 -19.82 -37.32
CA LYS A 455 -27.56 -19.28 -37.79
C LYS A 455 -26.79 -18.55 -36.70
N ALA A 456 -27.49 -17.82 -35.82
CA ALA A 456 -26.85 -17.10 -34.69
C ALA A 456 -26.18 -18.07 -33.73
N ALA A 457 -26.86 -19.19 -33.39
CA ALA A 457 -26.30 -20.22 -32.49
C ALA A 457 -25.05 -20.89 -33.11
N ASN A 458 -25.04 -21.15 -34.40
CA ASN A 458 -23.83 -21.64 -35.08
C ASN A 458 -22.67 -20.63 -35.01
N SER A 459 -22.97 -19.37 -35.26
CA SER A 459 -21.95 -18.30 -35.18
C SER A 459 -21.36 -18.18 -33.79
N VAL A 460 -22.22 -18.18 -32.74
CA VAL A 460 -21.79 -18.19 -31.34
C VAL A 460 -20.88 -19.39 -31.06
N GLY A 461 -21.32 -20.60 -31.42
CA GLY A 461 -20.53 -21.81 -31.23
C GLY A 461 -19.15 -21.76 -31.89
N ASN A 462 -19.07 -21.32 -33.15
CA ASN A 462 -17.79 -21.19 -33.87
C ASN A 462 -16.85 -20.17 -33.19
N LYS A 463 -17.37 -19.07 -32.65
CA LYS A 463 -16.56 -18.08 -31.94
C LYS A 463 -16.09 -18.60 -30.58
N LEU A 464 -16.94 -19.30 -29.85
CA LEU A 464 -16.55 -19.98 -28.60
C LEU A 464 -15.44 -21.00 -28.86
N LYS A 465 -15.56 -21.81 -29.94
CA LYS A 465 -14.51 -22.76 -30.33
C LYS A 465 -13.19 -22.07 -30.69
N LYS A 466 -13.25 -20.93 -31.40
CA LYS A 466 -12.06 -20.13 -31.73
C LYS A 466 -11.36 -19.62 -30.50
N ILE A 467 -12.10 -19.02 -29.54
CA ILE A 467 -11.54 -18.50 -28.27
C ILE A 467 -10.97 -19.66 -27.43
N ALA A 468 -11.64 -20.84 -27.46
CA ALA A 468 -11.23 -22.01 -26.70
C ALA A 468 -9.86 -22.59 -27.12
N GLN A 469 -9.34 -22.19 -28.27
CA GLN A 469 -7.97 -22.56 -28.67
C GLN A 469 -6.90 -21.94 -27.78
N LYS A 470 -7.19 -20.74 -27.20
CA LYS A 470 -6.25 -19.98 -26.36
C LYS A 470 -6.64 -19.98 -24.91
N HIS A 471 -7.94 -19.95 -24.62
CA HIS A 471 -8.51 -19.90 -23.29
C HIS A 471 -9.21 -21.21 -22.94
N GLN A 472 -9.31 -21.52 -21.65
CA GLN A 472 -10.27 -22.49 -21.18
C GLN A 472 -11.65 -21.82 -21.15
N VAL A 473 -12.60 -22.37 -21.91
CA VAL A 473 -13.96 -21.83 -21.99
C VAL A 473 -14.94 -22.77 -21.33
N ILE A 474 -15.80 -22.26 -20.48
CA ILE A 474 -16.88 -22.99 -19.80
C ILE A 474 -18.20 -22.34 -20.19
N ILE A 475 -19.14 -23.10 -20.69
CA ILE A 475 -20.47 -22.58 -21.07
C ILE A 475 -21.59 -23.47 -20.56
N VAL A 476 -22.72 -22.81 -20.28
CA VAL A 476 -24.00 -23.51 -20.09
C VAL A 476 -24.87 -23.26 -21.30
N THR A 477 -25.41 -24.31 -21.90
CA THR A 477 -26.25 -24.19 -23.11
C THR A 477 -27.42 -25.17 -23.11
N HIS A 478 -28.50 -24.74 -23.76
CA HIS A 478 -29.64 -25.55 -24.11
C HIS A 478 -29.80 -25.72 -25.64
N LEU A 479 -28.81 -25.24 -26.42
CA LEU A 479 -28.83 -25.34 -27.89
C LEU A 479 -27.92 -26.48 -28.39
N ALA A 480 -28.49 -27.38 -29.18
CA ALA A 480 -27.79 -28.52 -29.76
C ALA A 480 -26.56 -28.11 -30.61
N THR A 481 -26.69 -27.00 -31.37
CA THR A 481 -25.64 -26.46 -32.24
C THR A 481 -24.42 -25.98 -31.47
N ILE A 482 -24.59 -25.43 -30.26
CA ILE A 482 -23.51 -25.04 -29.40
C ILE A 482 -22.94 -26.24 -28.64
N ALA A 483 -23.81 -27.14 -28.15
CA ALA A 483 -23.40 -28.36 -27.47
C ALA A 483 -22.55 -29.28 -28.39
N ALA A 484 -22.86 -29.32 -29.68
CA ALA A 484 -22.09 -30.06 -30.68
C ALA A 484 -20.65 -29.54 -30.84
N GLN A 485 -20.33 -28.31 -30.47
CA GLN A 485 -19.00 -27.71 -30.61
C GLN A 485 -18.06 -28.00 -29.43
N GLY A 486 -18.60 -28.51 -28.31
CA GLY A 486 -17.82 -28.78 -27.10
C GLY A 486 -16.68 -29.75 -27.32
N ASP A 487 -15.48 -29.45 -26.81
CA ASP A 487 -14.40 -30.43 -26.70
C ASP A 487 -14.70 -31.44 -25.61
N TYR A 488 -15.28 -30.99 -24.53
CA TYR A 488 -15.69 -31.76 -23.38
C TYR A 488 -17.12 -31.40 -23.01
N ASN A 489 -18.01 -32.40 -23.05
CA ASN A 489 -19.43 -32.22 -22.77
C ASN A 489 -19.79 -32.90 -21.46
N TYR A 490 -20.43 -32.16 -20.56
CA TYR A 490 -20.86 -32.62 -19.25
C TYR A 490 -22.38 -32.64 -19.16
N TYR A 491 -22.91 -33.77 -18.76
CA TYR A 491 -24.34 -33.93 -18.52
C TYR A 491 -24.69 -33.75 -17.06
N ILE A 492 -25.55 -32.80 -16.78
CA ILE A 492 -26.01 -32.46 -15.43
C ILE A 492 -27.44 -32.97 -15.29
N TYR A 493 -27.65 -33.82 -14.31
CA TYR A 493 -28.94 -34.49 -14.09
C TYR A 493 -29.29 -34.55 -12.59
N LYS A 494 -30.60 -34.81 -12.35
CA LYS A 494 -31.10 -35.02 -10.99
C LYS A 494 -31.16 -36.50 -10.70
N GLU A 495 -30.69 -36.87 -9.51
CA GLU A 495 -30.85 -38.19 -8.93
C GLU A 495 -31.65 -38.06 -7.62
N VAL A 496 -32.69 -38.84 -7.49
CA VAL A 496 -33.49 -38.87 -6.23
C VAL A 496 -33.01 -40.05 -5.39
N GLN A 497 -32.37 -39.77 -4.28
CA GLN A 497 -31.87 -40.74 -3.33
C GLN A 497 -32.36 -40.36 -1.92
N ASP A 498 -32.93 -41.30 -1.17
CA ASP A 498 -33.46 -41.09 0.20
C ASP A 498 -34.45 -39.91 0.33
N ASN A 499 -35.37 -39.76 -0.61
CA ASN A 499 -36.33 -38.65 -0.69
C ASN A 499 -35.69 -37.26 -0.82
N LYS A 500 -34.43 -37.18 -1.22
CA LYS A 500 -33.72 -35.93 -1.52
C LYS A 500 -33.28 -35.90 -2.96
N THR A 501 -33.44 -34.75 -3.59
CA THR A 501 -32.92 -34.51 -4.93
C THR A 501 -31.46 -34.05 -4.85
N ASN A 502 -30.60 -34.75 -5.56
CA ASN A 502 -29.17 -34.44 -5.67
C ASN A 502 -28.81 -34.16 -7.13
N THR A 503 -27.99 -33.14 -7.34
CA THR A 503 -27.37 -32.89 -8.64
C THR A 503 -26.19 -33.82 -8.82
N LYS A 504 -26.09 -34.43 -10.02
CA LYS A 504 -24.95 -35.23 -10.47
C LYS A 504 -24.40 -34.66 -11.76
N VAL A 505 -23.12 -34.86 -12.01
CA VAL A 505 -22.42 -34.43 -13.21
C VAL A 505 -21.65 -35.61 -13.78
N LYS A 506 -21.75 -35.79 -15.08
CA LYS A 506 -21.05 -36.85 -15.81
C LYS A 506 -20.35 -36.28 -17.05
N LEU A 507 -19.05 -36.52 -17.18
CA LEU A 507 -18.36 -36.30 -18.45
C LEU A 507 -18.85 -37.31 -19.45
N MET A 508 -19.37 -36.85 -20.59
CA MET A 508 -19.90 -37.70 -21.68
C MET A 508 -18.78 -38.14 -22.62
N ASN A 509 -18.85 -39.39 -23.06
CA ASN A 509 -18.09 -39.85 -24.21
C ASN A 509 -18.75 -39.38 -25.52
N GLU A 510 -18.15 -39.69 -26.68
CA GLU A 510 -18.61 -39.21 -27.97
C GLU A 510 -20.05 -39.71 -28.32
N ASP A 511 -20.36 -40.97 -28.05
CA ASP A 511 -21.69 -41.51 -28.30
C ASP A 511 -22.77 -40.90 -27.38
N GLU A 512 -22.43 -40.67 -26.12
CA GLU A 512 -23.30 -40.00 -25.17
C GLU A 512 -23.52 -38.54 -25.55
N THR A 513 -22.47 -37.84 -26.02
CA THR A 513 -22.56 -36.48 -26.55
C THR A 513 -23.50 -36.39 -27.75
N ILE A 514 -23.38 -37.30 -28.70
CA ILE A 514 -24.28 -37.37 -29.87
C ILE A 514 -25.74 -37.59 -29.42
N ARG A 515 -25.98 -38.46 -28.46
CA ARG A 515 -27.32 -38.72 -27.93
C ARG A 515 -27.89 -37.48 -27.20
N GLU A 516 -27.09 -36.79 -26.44
CA GLU A 516 -27.49 -35.56 -25.74
C GLU A 516 -27.78 -34.42 -26.73
N VAL A 517 -26.92 -34.24 -27.75
CA VAL A 517 -27.17 -33.29 -28.84
C VAL A 517 -28.47 -33.60 -29.57
N ALA A 518 -28.75 -34.90 -29.88
CA ALA A 518 -30.02 -35.33 -30.48
C ALA A 518 -31.21 -35.02 -29.58
N ARG A 519 -31.12 -35.33 -28.28
CA ARG A 519 -32.16 -35.02 -27.28
C ARG A 519 -32.46 -33.51 -27.20
N ILE A 520 -31.42 -32.65 -27.20
CA ILE A 520 -31.60 -31.20 -27.17
C ILE A 520 -32.23 -30.70 -28.48
N ALA A 521 -31.86 -31.27 -29.63
CA ALA A 521 -32.34 -30.82 -30.93
C ALA A 521 -33.82 -31.12 -31.18
N SER A 522 -34.31 -32.27 -30.73
CA SER A 522 -35.65 -32.78 -31.08
C SER A 522 -36.56 -33.13 -29.90
N GLY A 523 -36.03 -33.11 -28.67
CA GLY A 523 -36.75 -33.57 -27.48
C GLY A 523 -36.75 -35.09 -27.29
N GLU A 524 -36.61 -35.86 -28.39
CA GLU A 524 -36.62 -37.32 -28.39
C GLU A 524 -35.42 -37.88 -29.17
N ILE A 525 -34.95 -39.07 -28.77
CA ILE A 525 -33.85 -39.75 -29.44
C ILE A 525 -34.44 -40.68 -30.47
N THR A 526 -34.30 -40.32 -31.77
CA THR A 526 -34.70 -41.11 -32.93
C THR A 526 -33.49 -41.29 -33.87
N ASP A 527 -33.56 -42.21 -34.81
CA ASP A 527 -32.50 -42.42 -35.81
C ASP A 527 -32.24 -41.14 -36.62
N ILE A 528 -33.27 -40.36 -36.91
CA ILE A 528 -33.18 -39.09 -37.64
C ILE A 528 -32.44 -38.05 -36.78
N SER A 529 -32.83 -37.91 -35.52
CA SER A 529 -32.18 -36.94 -34.59
C SER A 529 -30.72 -37.33 -34.30
N LEU A 530 -30.42 -38.61 -34.20
CA LEU A 530 -29.05 -39.10 -34.06
C LEU A 530 -28.20 -38.80 -35.31
N SER A 531 -28.77 -39.03 -36.53
CA SER A 531 -28.11 -38.69 -37.78
C SER A 531 -27.80 -37.19 -37.88
N HIS A 532 -28.79 -36.35 -37.53
CA HIS A 532 -28.59 -34.88 -37.50
C HIS A 532 -27.56 -34.45 -36.45
N ALA A 533 -27.57 -35.06 -35.26
CA ALA A 533 -26.56 -34.77 -34.22
C ALA A 533 -25.14 -35.13 -34.66
N LYS A 534 -24.97 -36.27 -35.36
CA LYS A 534 -23.71 -36.69 -35.98
C LYS A 534 -23.23 -35.67 -37.03
N GLU A 535 -24.15 -35.17 -37.87
CA GLU A 535 -23.84 -34.16 -38.88
C GLU A 535 -23.41 -32.82 -38.21
N LEU A 536 -24.12 -32.37 -37.18
CA LEU A 536 -23.73 -31.18 -36.40
C LEU A 536 -22.33 -31.35 -35.83
N ARG A 537 -22.04 -32.49 -35.23
CA ARG A 537 -20.76 -32.79 -34.61
C ARG A 537 -19.60 -32.86 -35.62
N SER A 538 -19.82 -33.54 -36.78
CA SER A 538 -18.81 -33.67 -37.84
C SER A 538 -18.42 -32.32 -38.47
N LYS A 539 -19.34 -31.38 -38.58
CA LYS A 539 -19.07 -30.02 -39.08
C LYS A 539 -18.22 -29.18 -38.14
N CYS A 540 -18.10 -29.58 -36.86
CA CYS A 540 -17.34 -28.87 -35.83
C CYS A 540 -15.92 -29.42 -35.64
N THR A 541 -15.59 -30.57 -36.26
CA THR A 541 -14.28 -31.26 -36.14
C THR A 541 -13.30 -30.87 -37.25
N LEU A 542 -13.73 -30.06 -38.21
CA LEU A 542 -12.93 -29.44 -39.26
C LEU A 542 -12.54 -28.01 -38.91
#